data_c44114537aaceb09aa74771f21fd7281
#
_entry.id   c44114537aaceb09aa74771f21fd7281
#
_cell.length_a   1.000
_cell.length_b   1.000
_cell.length_c   1.000
_cell.angle_alpha   90.00
_cell.angle_beta   90.00
_cell.angle_gamma   90.00
#
_symmetry.space_group_name_H-M   'P 1'
#
loop_
_entity.id
_entity.type
_entity.pdbx_description
1 polymer ?
#
loop_
_entity_poly.entity_id
_entity_poly.type
_entity_poly.pdbx_seq_one_letter_code
_entity_poly.pdbx_strand_id
1 'polypeptide(L)'
;MTSPENILLHLAEEQEAQVREIFAALEQRGFPAQHQTPHITITFAPRMEEPVVDLAEELLAPLMPATLQRMGTVVFGTRRKQTVAWLLEASGELEAAARAISTANPEGRGPRWIPHLTMGLRLPRAIVPDYIRALDELSPPELRQLTAAEAGLRVPSTDQFFRF
;
A
#
# COMPACT_ATOMS: atom_id res chain seq x y z
N MET A 1 -3.99 -19.95 7.49
CA MET A 1 -4.34 -18.54 7.81
C MET A 1 -4.81 -17.83 6.57
N THR A 2 -5.95 -17.24 6.64
CA THR A 2 -6.44 -16.37 5.56
C THR A 2 -5.80 -14.98 5.68
N SER A 3 -5.47 -14.38 4.54
CA SER A 3 -5.03 -12.98 4.53
C SER A 3 -6.17 -12.07 5.01
N PRO A 4 -5.85 -10.99 5.74
CA PRO A 4 -6.88 -10.09 6.25
C PRO A 4 -7.59 -9.34 5.11
N GLU A 5 -8.84 -8.93 5.38
CA GLU A 5 -9.55 -7.98 4.54
C GLU A 5 -8.92 -6.60 4.71
N ASN A 6 -8.89 -5.82 3.63
CA ASN A 6 -8.11 -4.60 3.56
C ASN A 6 -8.89 -3.48 2.86
N ILE A 7 -9.06 -2.36 3.54
CA ILE A 7 -9.50 -1.12 2.89
C ILE A 7 -8.24 -0.47 2.34
N LEU A 8 -8.19 -0.28 1.03
CA LEU A 8 -6.98 0.12 0.34
C LEU A 8 -7.27 1.04 -0.85
N LEU A 9 -6.20 1.64 -1.36
CA LEU A 9 -6.20 2.45 -2.57
C LEU A 9 -5.39 1.73 -3.64
N HIS A 10 -5.93 1.67 -4.87
CA HIS A 10 -5.20 1.23 -6.05
C HIS A 10 -4.64 2.42 -6.82
N LEU A 11 -3.47 2.23 -7.41
CA LEU A 11 -2.86 3.22 -8.28
C LEU A 11 -3.60 3.33 -9.62
N ALA A 12 -3.40 4.44 -10.31
CA ALA A 12 -3.76 4.56 -11.71
C ALA A 12 -3.09 3.44 -12.52
N GLU A 13 -3.79 2.90 -13.51
CA GLU A 13 -3.37 1.71 -14.26
C GLU A 13 -1.96 1.83 -14.83
N GLU A 14 -1.60 2.99 -15.39
CA GLU A 14 -0.26 3.23 -15.92
C GLU A 14 0.81 3.14 -14.85
N GLN A 15 0.57 3.71 -13.68
CA GLN A 15 1.53 3.66 -12.56
C GLN A 15 1.62 2.26 -11.94
N GLU A 16 0.50 1.54 -11.86
CA GLU A 16 0.52 0.14 -11.44
C GLU A 16 1.41 -0.69 -12.37
N ALA A 17 1.27 -0.49 -13.68
CA ALA A 17 2.10 -1.18 -14.67
C ALA A 17 3.59 -0.84 -14.49
N GLN A 18 3.92 0.43 -14.24
CA GLN A 18 5.30 0.85 -13.99
C GLN A 18 5.88 0.20 -12.71
N VAL A 19 5.08 0.09 -11.65
CA VAL A 19 5.51 -0.59 -10.42
C VAL A 19 5.76 -2.08 -10.67
N ARG A 20 4.89 -2.74 -11.45
CA ARG A 20 5.09 -4.14 -11.83
C ARG A 20 6.33 -4.35 -12.70
N GLU A 21 6.67 -3.40 -13.55
CA GLU A 21 7.93 -3.42 -14.32
C GLU A 21 9.15 -3.35 -13.39
N ILE A 22 9.09 -2.56 -12.33
CA ILE A 22 10.14 -2.51 -11.30
C ILE A 22 10.26 -3.88 -10.61
N PHE A 23 9.15 -4.49 -10.23
CA PHE A 23 9.14 -5.83 -9.64
C PHE A 23 9.81 -6.87 -10.55
N ALA A 24 9.49 -6.84 -11.84
CA ALA A 24 10.09 -7.74 -12.83
C ALA A 24 11.60 -7.50 -12.98
N ALA A 25 12.04 -6.25 -13.02
CA ALA A 25 13.45 -5.90 -13.11
C ALA A 25 14.24 -6.32 -11.86
N LEU A 26 13.66 -6.19 -10.68
CA LEU A 26 14.27 -6.67 -9.44
C LEU A 26 14.41 -8.20 -9.43
N GLU A 27 13.39 -8.92 -9.89
CA GLU A 27 13.44 -10.38 -10.02
C GLU A 27 14.55 -10.81 -11.00
N GLN A 28 14.70 -10.11 -12.11
CA GLN A 28 15.78 -10.38 -13.08
C GLN A 28 17.17 -10.16 -12.48
N ARG A 29 17.29 -9.29 -11.47
CA ARG A 29 18.55 -9.09 -10.72
C ARG A 29 18.77 -10.14 -9.63
N GLY A 30 17.88 -11.13 -9.50
CA GLY A 30 18.01 -12.23 -8.54
C GLY A 30 17.31 -11.99 -7.20
N PHE A 31 16.54 -10.92 -7.05
CA PHE A 31 15.74 -10.66 -5.84
C PHE A 31 14.44 -11.47 -5.85
N PRO A 32 13.84 -11.71 -4.68
CA PRO A 32 12.56 -12.41 -4.61
C PRO A 32 11.47 -11.74 -5.44
N ALA A 33 10.70 -12.54 -6.17
CA ALA A 33 9.57 -12.06 -6.97
C ALA A 33 8.50 -11.43 -6.10
N GLN A 34 7.88 -10.34 -6.59
CA GLN A 34 6.78 -9.68 -5.94
C GLN A 34 5.49 -9.94 -6.73
N HIS A 35 4.49 -10.50 -6.07
CA HIS A 35 3.23 -10.94 -6.71
C HIS A 35 2.02 -10.12 -6.28
N GLN A 36 2.14 -9.28 -5.25
CA GLN A 36 1.05 -8.45 -4.77
C GLN A 36 0.66 -7.40 -5.81
N THR A 37 -0.63 -7.09 -5.88
CA THR A 37 -1.09 -5.90 -6.58
C THR A 37 -0.60 -4.67 -5.82
N PRO A 38 0.07 -3.71 -6.47
CA PRO A 38 0.48 -2.47 -5.83
C PRO A 38 -0.71 -1.75 -5.20
N HIS A 39 -0.61 -1.40 -3.92
CA HIS A 39 -1.69 -0.74 -3.21
C HIS A 39 -1.19 0.04 -2.00
N ILE A 40 -2.04 0.95 -1.53
CA ILE A 40 -1.80 1.72 -0.31
C ILE A 40 -2.88 1.33 0.69
N THR A 41 -2.49 0.69 1.77
CA THR A 41 -3.43 0.25 2.81
C THR A 41 -3.90 1.44 3.65
N ILE A 42 -5.20 1.51 3.90
CA ILE A 42 -5.80 2.40 4.89
C ILE A 42 -5.88 1.69 6.24
N THR A 43 -6.56 0.55 6.29
CA THR A 43 -6.68 -0.29 7.50
C THR A 43 -7.05 -1.71 7.09
N PHE A 44 -6.74 -2.67 7.95
CA PHE A 44 -7.08 -4.07 7.70
C PHE A 44 -7.61 -4.74 8.96
N ALA A 45 -8.34 -5.84 8.77
CA ALA A 45 -8.87 -6.66 9.84
C ALA A 45 -9.04 -8.11 9.33
N PRO A 46 -9.05 -9.12 10.22
CA PRO A 46 -9.37 -10.48 9.79
C PRO A 46 -10.67 -10.55 9.00
N ARG A 47 -11.67 -9.78 9.43
CA ARG A 47 -12.91 -9.52 8.74
C ARG A 47 -13.32 -8.07 9.00
N MET A 48 -13.56 -7.32 7.93
CA MET A 48 -13.93 -5.91 8.05
C MET A 48 -15.41 -5.76 8.40
N GLU A 49 -15.70 -5.00 9.44
CA GLU A 49 -17.07 -4.72 9.86
C GLU A 49 -17.75 -3.77 8.86
N GLU A 50 -19.03 -4.03 8.59
CA GLU A 50 -19.83 -3.24 7.65
C GLU A 50 -19.85 -1.74 7.96
N PRO A 51 -20.00 -1.27 9.22
CA PRO A 51 -19.97 0.16 9.52
C PRO A 51 -18.64 0.81 9.16
N VAL A 52 -17.52 0.08 9.24
CA VAL A 52 -16.20 0.60 8.85
C VAL A 52 -16.11 0.75 7.34
N VAL A 53 -16.67 -0.23 6.60
CA VAL A 53 -16.73 -0.18 5.13
C VAL A 53 -17.58 1.00 4.66
N ASP A 54 -18.75 1.20 5.27
CA ASP A 54 -19.66 2.30 4.95
C ASP A 54 -18.99 3.66 5.18
N LEU A 55 -18.31 3.81 6.31
CA LEU A 55 -17.55 5.03 6.60
C LEU A 55 -16.41 5.25 5.58
N ALA A 56 -15.72 4.17 5.22
CA ALA A 56 -14.63 4.26 4.25
C ALA A 56 -15.13 4.71 2.88
N GLU A 57 -16.24 4.16 2.41
CA GLU A 57 -16.88 4.59 1.16
C GLU A 57 -17.27 6.07 1.22
N GLU A 58 -17.94 6.48 2.30
CA GLU A 58 -18.35 7.87 2.49
C GLU A 58 -17.18 8.85 2.46
N LEU A 59 -16.07 8.52 3.12
CA LEU A 59 -14.92 9.42 3.26
C LEU A 59 -13.94 9.35 2.09
N LEU A 60 -13.73 8.18 1.49
CA LEU A 60 -12.71 8.00 0.45
C LEU A 60 -13.21 8.22 -0.96
N ALA A 61 -14.45 7.82 -1.29
CA ALA A 61 -14.96 7.96 -2.65
C ALA A 61 -14.89 9.39 -3.19
N PRO A 62 -15.27 10.43 -2.41
CA PRO A 62 -15.17 11.81 -2.89
C PRO A 62 -13.73 12.32 -3.07
N LEU A 63 -12.75 11.67 -2.45
CA LEU A 63 -11.36 12.09 -2.52
C LEU A 63 -10.60 11.46 -3.71
N MET A 64 -11.20 10.49 -4.38
CA MET A 64 -10.54 9.83 -5.52
C MET A 64 -10.80 10.57 -6.83
N PRO A 65 -9.80 10.72 -7.72
CA PRO A 65 -8.41 10.33 -7.53
C PRO A 65 -7.67 11.23 -6.55
N ALA A 66 -6.70 10.66 -5.83
CA ALA A 66 -5.89 11.39 -4.87
C ALA A 66 -4.40 11.31 -5.25
N THR A 67 -3.67 12.38 -4.99
CA THR A 67 -2.25 12.45 -5.24
C THR A 67 -1.47 12.26 -3.95
N LEU A 68 -0.44 11.40 -3.98
CA LEU A 68 0.48 11.19 -2.88
C LEU A 68 1.91 11.43 -3.37
N GLN A 69 2.75 12.00 -2.49
CA GLN A 69 4.15 12.25 -2.78
C GLN A 69 5.00 11.12 -2.20
N ARG A 70 5.96 10.62 -2.99
CA ARG A 70 6.95 9.69 -2.49
C ARG A 70 8.02 10.47 -1.75
N MET A 71 8.12 10.24 -0.43
CA MET A 71 9.03 10.98 0.44
C MET A 71 10.36 10.28 0.67
N GLY A 72 10.40 8.97 0.51
CA GLY A 72 11.60 8.19 0.73
C GLY A 72 11.29 6.71 0.80
N THR A 73 12.25 5.95 1.30
CA THR A 73 12.14 4.50 1.48
C THR A 73 12.17 4.18 2.97
N VAL A 74 11.28 3.30 3.39
CA VAL A 74 11.16 2.85 4.78
C VAL A 74 11.28 1.34 4.85
N VAL A 75 11.83 0.84 5.95
CA VAL A 75 11.94 -0.59 6.23
C VAL A 75 11.10 -0.91 7.45
N PHE A 76 10.15 -1.82 7.28
CA PHE A 76 9.31 -2.33 8.38
C PHE A 76 9.82 -3.70 8.82
N GLY A 77 9.75 -3.95 10.12
CA GLY A 77 10.16 -5.21 10.70
C GLY A 77 11.54 -5.15 11.36
N THR A 78 11.69 -5.90 12.44
CA THR A 78 12.87 -5.86 13.29
C THR A 78 13.56 -7.23 13.41
N ARG A 79 13.04 -8.24 12.69
CA ARG A 79 13.52 -9.63 12.78
C ARG A 79 14.14 -10.08 11.45
N ARG A 80 14.04 -11.38 11.17
CA ARG A 80 14.67 -12.04 10.00
C ARG A 80 14.07 -11.63 8.66
N LYS A 81 12.81 -11.24 8.64
CA LYS A 81 12.10 -10.76 7.45
C LYS A 81 11.74 -9.30 7.63
N GLN A 82 12.01 -8.51 6.61
CA GLN A 82 11.70 -7.09 6.58
C GLN A 82 10.96 -6.74 5.29
N THR A 83 10.15 -5.71 5.37
CA THR A 83 9.41 -5.20 4.20
C THR A 83 9.97 -3.83 3.84
N VAL A 84 10.32 -3.67 2.58
CA VAL A 84 10.77 -2.38 2.01
C VAL A 84 9.59 -1.71 1.34
N ALA A 85 9.38 -0.45 1.64
CA ALA A 85 8.26 0.31 1.08
C ALA A 85 8.68 1.75 0.75
N TRP A 86 7.98 2.35 -0.19
CA TRP A 86 8.04 3.80 -0.37
C TRP A 86 7.17 4.47 0.69
N LEU A 87 7.76 5.39 1.43
CA LEU A 87 7.04 6.25 2.37
C LEU A 87 6.36 7.36 1.59
N LEU A 88 5.09 7.59 1.86
CA LEU A 88 4.27 8.54 1.12
C LEU A 88 3.76 9.66 2.03
N GLU A 89 3.47 10.80 1.42
CA GLU A 89 2.76 11.91 2.06
C GLU A 89 1.47 12.16 1.30
N ALA A 90 0.37 12.23 2.02
CA ALA A 90 -0.96 12.48 1.49
C ALA A 90 -1.41 13.91 1.80
N SER A 91 -2.50 14.37 1.16
CA SER A 91 -3.19 15.59 1.56
C SER A 91 -3.73 15.48 2.99
N GLY A 92 -3.94 16.62 3.63
CA GLY A 92 -4.55 16.64 4.96
C GLY A 92 -5.95 16.00 4.98
N GLU A 93 -6.72 16.14 3.91
CA GLU A 93 -8.05 15.53 3.79
C GLU A 93 -7.98 13.99 3.74
N LEU A 94 -7.08 13.45 2.92
CA LEU A 94 -6.91 12.00 2.83
C LEU A 94 -6.34 11.44 4.14
N GLU A 95 -5.40 12.12 4.75
CA GLU A 95 -4.84 11.72 6.04
C GLU A 95 -5.92 11.69 7.13
N ALA A 96 -6.76 12.72 7.20
CA ALA A 96 -7.87 12.78 8.16
C ALA A 96 -8.88 11.65 7.92
N ALA A 97 -9.23 11.38 6.68
CA ALA A 97 -10.11 10.28 6.31
C ALA A 97 -9.53 8.92 6.74
N ALA A 98 -8.27 8.67 6.41
CA ALA A 98 -7.60 7.42 6.77
C ALA A 98 -7.55 7.20 8.28
N ARG A 99 -7.25 8.23 9.04
CA ARG A 99 -7.23 8.18 10.51
C ARG A 99 -8.60 7.92 11.11
N ALA A 100 -9.64 8.54 10.57
CA ALA A 100 -11.01 8.32 11.02
C ALA A 100 -11.46 6.88 10.76
N ILE A 101 -11.15 6.34 9.59
CA ILE A 101 -11.48 4.95 9.24
C ILE A 101 -10.71 3.98 10.14
N SER A 102 -9.43 4.20 10.35
CA SER A 102 -8.61 3.39 11.26
C SER A 102 -9.14 3.42 12.70
N THR A 103 -9.58 4.58 13.16
CA THR A 103 -10.19 4.73 14.51
C THR A 103 -11.49 3.93 14.62
N ALA A 104 -12.32 3.94 13.58
CA ALA A 104 -13.58 3.20 13.56
C ALA A 104 -13.39 1.68 13.49
N ASN A 105 -12.25 1.21 13.00
CA ASN A 105 -11.95 -0.22 12.92
C ASN A 105 -11.49 -0.73 14.29
N PRO A 106 -12.27 -1.64 14.95
CA PRO A 106 -11.89 -2.18 16.26
C PRO A 106 -10.54 -2.91 16.26
N GLU A 107 -10.17 -3.49 15.12
CA GLU A 107 -8.89 -4.17 14.91
C GLU A 107 -7.79 -3.23 14.43
N GLY A 108 -8.09 -1.94 14.30
CA GLY A 108 -7.19 -0.92 13.80
C GLY A 108 -6.20 -0.43 14.85
N ARG A 109 -5.40 0.54 14.44
CA ARG A 109 -4.35 1.15 15.28
C ARG A 109 -4.77 2.49 15.89
N GLY A 110 -6.07 2.74 16.02
CA GLY A 110 -6.59 4.05 16.44
C GLY A 110 -6.34 5.11 15.35
N PRO A 111 -6.16 6.39 15.73
CA PRO A 111 -6.02 7.50 14.78
C PRO A 111 -4.62 7.56 14.16
N ARG A 112 -4.13 6.43 13.65
CA ARG A 112 -2.77 6.32 13.11
C ARG A 112 -2.80 5.79 11.69
N TRP A 113 -2.00 6.40 10.83
CA TRP A 113 -1.80 5.96 9.46
C TRP A 113 -0.39 6.31 9.00
N ILE A 114 0.30 5.35 8.45
CA ILE A 114 1.61 5.53 7.83
C ILE A 114 1.44 5.17 6.36
N PRO A 115 1.16 6.14 5.48
CA PRO A 115 0.94 5.85 4.07
C PRO A 115 2.21 5.33 3.43
N HIS A 116 2.12 4.18 2.77
CA HIS A 116 3.25 3.57 2.09
C HIS A 116 2.80 2.63 0.99
N LEU A 117 3.69 2.40 0.04
CA LEU A 117 3.52 1.42 -1.02
C LEU A 117 4.60 0.35 -0.87
N THR A 118 4.20 -0.87 -0.59
CA THR A 118 5.14 -1.98 -0.43
C THR A 118 5.82 -2.30 -1.76
N MET A 119 7.15 -2.25 -1.77
CA MET A 119 7.98 -2.54 -2.93
C MET A 119 8.78 -3.83 -2.79
N GLY A 120 8.90 -4.36 -1.59
CA GLY A 120 9.57 -5.63 -1.31
C GLY A 120 9.00 -6.26 -0.05
N LEU A 121 8.11 -7.24 -0.22
CA LEU A 121 7.38 -7.87 0.88
C LEU A 121 8.19 -8.99 1.50
N ARG A 122 8.37 -8.95 2.82
CA ARG A 122 8.96 -10.02 3.64
C ARG A 122 10.30 -10.53 3.09
N LEU A 123 11.20 -9.62 2.79
CA LEU A 123 12.53 -9.94 2.29
C LEU A 123 13.43 -10.47 3.42
N PRO A 124 14.33 -11.41 3.13
CA PRO A 124 15.40 -11.74 4.08
C PRO A 124 16.18 -10.47 4.47
N ARG A 125 16.36 -10.26 5.76
CA ARG A 125 17.03 -9.05 6.26
C ARG A 125 18.39 -8.78 5.59
N ALA A 126 19.14 -9.86 5.33
CA ALA A 126 20.48 -9.75 4.76
C ALA A 126 20.52 -9.09 3.37
N ILE A 127 19.45 -9.21 2.58
CA ILE A 127 19.40 -8.65 1.22
C ILE A 127 18.80 -7.26 1.15
N VAL A 128 18.24 -6.74 2.23
CA VAL A 128 17.54 -5.45 2.24
C VAL A 128 18.41 -4.29 1.76
N PRO A 129 19.67 -4.12 2.19
CA PRO A 129 20.50 -3.03 1.69
C PRO A 129 20.69 -3.06 0.17
N ASP A 130 20.95 -4.22 -0.40
CA ASP A 130 21.13 -4.37 -1.85
C ASP A 130 19.83 -4.19 -2.61
N TYR A 131 18.72 -4.65 -2.02
CA TYR A 131 17.38 -4.45 -2.57
C TYR A 131 17.05 -2.95 -2.67
N ILE A 132 17.30 -2.19 -1.63
CA ILE A 132 17.05 -0.74 -1.60
C ILE A 132 17.87 -0.05 -2.68
N ARG A 133 19.14 -0.40 -2.82
CA ARG A 133 20.02 0.17 -3.85
C ARG A 133 19.47 -0.11 -5.24
N ALA A 134 19.10 -1.36 -5.53
CA ALA A 134 18.52 -1.74 -6.81
C ALA A 134 17.19 -1.02 -7.06
N LEU A 135 16.34 -0.93 -6.05
CA LEU A 135 15.06 -0.22 -6.13
C LEU A 135 15.27 1.26 -6.51
N ASP A 136 16.22 1.94 -5.89
CA ASP A 136 16.54 3.33 -6.20
C ASP A 136 17.00 3.49 -7.66
N GLU A 137 17.85 2.60 -8.14
CA GLU A 137 18.33 2.61 -9.53
C GLU A 137 17.21 2.39 -10.55
N LEU A 138 16.23 1.57 -10.20
CA LEU A 138 15.13 1.18 -11.09
C LEU A 138 13.92 2.11 -11.00
N SER A 139 13.87 3.00 -10.01
CA SER A 139 12.70 3.86 -9.78
C SER A 139 12.77 5.12 -10.64
N PRO A 140 11.85 5.29 -11.61
CA PRO A 140 11.86 6.46 -12.48
C PRO A 140 11.38 7.72 -11.74
N PRO A 141 11.85 8.93 -12.15
CA PRO A 141 11.43 10.19 -11.53
C PRO A 141 9.92 10.44 -11.59
N GLU A 142 9.23 9.92 -12.60
CA GLU A 142 7.78 10.05 -12.78
C GLU A 142 7.00 9.46 -11.60
N LEU A 143 7.56 8.46 -10.92
CA LEU A 143 6.93 7.84 -9.75
C LEU A 143 7.25 8.55 -8.43
N ARG A 144 7.75 9.77 -8.45
CA ARG A 144 7.83 10.63 -7.26
C ARG A 144 6.46 11.06 -6.79
N GLN A 145 5.51 11.12 -7.70
CA GLN A 145 4.12 11.44 -7.44
C GLN A 145 3.25 10.26 -7.87
N LEU A 146 2.47 9.74 -6.94
CA LEU A 146 1.58 8.62 -7.20
C LEU A 146 0.13 9.11 -7.23
N THR A 147 -0.66 8.54 -8.13
CA THR A 147 -2.10 8.77 -8.20
C THR A 147 -2.82 7.53 -7.69
N ALA A 148 -3.54 7.69 -6.60
CA ALA A 148 -4.50 6.70 -6.14
C ALA A 148 -5.79 6.93 -6.93
N ALA A 149 -6.10 6.01 -7.84
CA ALA A 149 -7.23 6.16 -8.76
C ALA A 149 -8.55 5.73 -8.13
N GLU A 150 -8.52 4.72 -7.26
CA GLU A 150 -9.72 4.16 -6.65
C GLU A 150 -9.45 3.63 -5.24
N ALA A 151 -10.49 3.66 -4.43
CA ALA A 151 -10.50 3.08 -3.09
C ALA A 151 -11.51 1.92 -3.05
N GLY A 152 -11.30 0.98 -2.17
CA GLY A 152 -12.23 -0.13 -2.02
C GLY A 152 -11.84 -1.12 -0.92
N LEU A 153 -12.66 -2.16 -0.80
CA LEU A 153 -12.46 -3.28 0.10
C LEU A 153 -11.94 -4.50 -0.66
N ARG A 154 -10.77 -4.98 -0.29
CA ARG A 154 -10.21 -6.24 -0.80
C ARG A 154 -10.57 -7.37 0.15
N VAL A 155 -11.20 -8.40 -0.38
CA VAL A 155 -11.56 -9.62 0.34
C VAL A 155 -10.80 -10.80 -0.26
N PRO A 156 -9.62 -11.15 0.30
CA PRO A 156 -8.74 -12.19 -0.28
C PRO A 156 -9.38 -13.58 -0.34
N SER A 157 -10.21 -13.93 0.63
CA SER A 157 -10.86 -15.25 0.70
C SER A 157 -11.75 -15.57 -0.50
N THR A 158 -12.32 -14.53 -1.13
CA THR A 158 -13.17 -14.66 -2.33
C THR A 158 -12.52 -14.07 -3.57
N ASP A 159 -11.29 -13.59 -3.45
CA ASP A 159 -10.55 -12.91 -4.52
C ASP A 159 -11.32 -11.72 -5.12
N GLN A 160 -12.04 -10.99 -4.28
CA GLN A 160 -12.88 -9.87 -4.71
C GLN A 160 -12.33 -8.52 -4.25
N PHE A 161 -12.60 -7.50 -5.06
CA PHE A 161 -12.37 -6.10 -4.73
C PHE A 161 -13.67 -5.33 -4.96
N PHE A 162 -14.17 -4.71 -3.88
CA PHE A 162 -15.39 -3.90 -3.91
C PHE A 162 -14.99 -2.42 -3.96
N ARG A 163 -15.07 -1.85 -5.14
CA ARG A 163 -14.77 -0.43 -5.37
C ARG A 163 -15.83 0.46 -4.72
N PHE A 164 -15.37 1.54 -4.09
CA PHE A 164 -16.21 2.58 -3.50
C PHE A 164 -16.67 3.62 -4.52
#